data_5ed89b9d440e6f53757be07d72e88d67
#
_entry.id   5ed89b9d440e6f53757be07d72e88d67
#
_cell.length_a   1.000
_cell.length_b   1.000
_cell.length_c   1.000
_cell.angle_alpha   90.00
_cell.angle_beta   90.00
_cell.angle_gamma   90.00
#
_symmetry.space_group_name_H-M   'P 1'
#
loop_
_entity.id
_entity.type
_entity.pdbx_description
1 polymer ?
#
loop_
_entity_poly.entity_id
_entity_poly.type
_entity_poly.pdbx_seq_one_letter_code
_entity_poly.pdbx_strand_id
1 'polypeptide(L)'
;MIKKVVIVSAVRTPIGSFMGGLSTVTAPRLGAVAIKGALDRIKLDVNLVDEVFMGNVVQAGVGQAPARQAAIYAGLPNTVPCTTVNKVCASGMKSVMLGAQAIQCGDAEIVVAGGMENMSLIPHYLHMRNGTKFGPATLVDGMQKDGLVDAYDNNAMGVCADLCATEYNFSREEQDNFAIQSYERSAKAWEVGKFDNEIVPVAVPQRKGDPIIVSKDEEFTNVKLDRIPSLNAVFTKDGTVTAANASTINDGAAAVVLMSEEKALSMGLKPLAYIRSYADAAQEPKWFTTSPAKAIPKALEKAGLSVKDVDYFEFNEAFAVVGLANAKILGLDNNKINVNGGAVSLGHPLGCSGVRIIVTLLNVLEQNKAKIGAAAICNGGGGASAIVIEKY
;
A
#
# COMPACT_ATOMS: atom_id res chain seq x y z
N MET A 1 -18.42 -2.57 -26.23
CA MET A 1 -18.74 -2.35 -24.79
C MET A 1 -17.44 -2.40 -23.99
N ILE A 2 -17.25 -1.55 -23.00
CA ILE A 2 -16.09 -1.62 -22.12
C ILE A 2 -16.19 -2.92 -21.31
N LYS A 3 -15.11 -3.73 -21.28
CA LYS A 3 -15.08 -4.99 -20.53
C LYS A 3 -15.20 -4.69 -19.03
N LYS A 4 -16.00 -5.48 -18.32
CA LYS A 4 -16.02 -5.45 -16.87
C LYS A 4 -14.78 -6.13 -16.33
N VAL A 5 -14.12 -5.50 -15.38
CA VAL A 5 -12.90 -6.02 -14.74
C VAL A 5 -13.23 -6.53 -13.35
N VAL A 6 -12.77 -7.74 -13.06
CA VAL A 6 -12.94 -8.41 -11.77
C VAL A 6 -11.59 -8.74 -11.14
N ILE A 7 -11.57 -8.74 -9.81
CA ILE A 7 -10.48 -9.28 -9.01
C ILE A 7 -10.83 -10.74 -8.70
N VAL A 8 -9.98 -11.69 -9.10
CA VAL A 8 -10.20 -13.13 -8.87
C VAL A 8 -9.30 -13.69 -7.76
N SER A 9 -8.22 -13.00 -7.43
CA SER A 9 -7.33 -13.34 -6.32
C SER A 9 -6.70 -12.09 -5.75
N ALA A 10 -6.48 -12.08 -4.41
CA ALA A 10 -5.87 -10.96 -3.70
C ALA A 10 -5.11 -11.49 -2.49
N VAL A 11 -3.83 -11.15 -2.38
CA VAL A 11 -2.95 -11.60 -1.29
C VAL A 11 -1.91 -10.54 -0.94
N ARG A 12 -1.34 -10.66 0.25
CA ARG A 12 -0.17 -9.90 0.68
C ARG A 12 0.81 -10.76 1.48
N THR A 13 2.04 -10.38 1.54
CA THR A 13 2.96 -10.87 2.56
C THR A 13 2.56 -10.31 3.93
N PRO A 14 3.05 -10.84 5.03
CA PRO A 14 3.17 -10.07 6.26
C PRO A 14 3.91 -8.77 5.99
N ILE A 15 3.69 -7.76 6.82
CA ILE A 15 4.46 -6.51 6.82
C ILE A 15 5.52 -6.61 7.91
N GLY A 16 6.78 -6.55 7.49
CA GLY A 16 7.94 -6.55 8.38
C GLY A 16 8.23 -5.15 8.90
N SER A 17 8.65 -5.04 10.15
CA SER A 17 9.20 -3.82 10.73
C SER A 17 10.54 -3.45 10.08
N PHE A 18 10.92 -2.19 10.21
CA PHE A 18 12.24 -1.73 9.77
C PHE A 18 13.35 -2.53 10.45
N MET A 19 14.24 -3.10 9.63
CA MET A 19 15.30 -4.02 10.09
C MET A 19 14.78 -5.29 10.81
N GLY A 20 13.50 -5.62 10.60
CA GLY A 20 12.83 -6.79 11.19
C GLY A 20 12.97 -8.08 10.35
N GLY A 21 12.01 -8.97 10.51
CA GLY A 21 12.05 -10.33 9.96
C GLY A 21 12.13 -10.42 8.44
N LEU A 22 11.66 -9.40 7.69
CA LEU A 22 11.72 -9.35 6.22
C LEU A 22 12.91 -8.55 5.68
N SER A 23 13.71 -7.94 6.54
CA SER A 23 14.74 -6.96 6.16
C SER A 23 15.81 -7.46 5.18
N THR A 24 16.03 -8.76 5.09
CA THR A 24 17.03 -9.36 4.19
C THR A 24 16.47 -9.84 2.85
N VAL A 25 15.14 -9.76 2.66
CA VAL A 25 14.46 -10.23 1.45
C VAL A 25 14.22 -9.05 0.51
N THR A 26 14.87 -9.04 -0.65
CA THR A 26 14.75 -7.91 -1.59
C THR A 26 13.30 -7.66 -2.03
N ALA A 27 12.96 -6.41 -2.35
CA ALA A 27 11.61 -6.04 -2.80
C ALA A 27 11.10 -6.95 -3.95
N PRO A 28 11.89 -7.26 -5.02
CA PRO A 28 11.44 -8.20 -6.05
C PRO A 28 11.19 -9.63 -5.54
N ARG A 29 11.90 -10.09 -4.51
CA ARG A 29 11.64 -11.40 -3.90
C ARG A 29 10.36 -11.41 -3.08
N LEU A 30 10.07 -10.34 -2.33
CA LEU A 30 8.77 -10.15 -1.65
C LEU A 30 7.63 -10.09 -2.68
N GLY A 31 7.82 -9.32 -3.76
CA GLY A 31 6.88 -9.25 -4.89
C GLY A 31 6.61 -10.62 -5.51
N ALA A 32 7.65 -11.44 -5.68
CA ALA A 32 7.52 -12.79 -6.22
C ALA A 32 6.65 -13.68 -5.32
N VAL A 33 6.80 -13.59 -3.99
CA VAL A 33 5.96 -14.33 -3.04
C VAL A 33 4.50 -13.92 -3.19
N ALA A 34 4.21 -12.63 -3.29
CA ALA A 34 2.85 -12.14 -3.46
C ALA A 34 2.25 -12.57 -4.82
N ILE A 35 2.99 -12.42 -5.92
CA ILE A 35 2.55 -12.84 -7.26
C ILE A 35 2.26 -14.34 -7.26
N LYS A 36 3.22 -15.15 -6.83
CA LYS A 36 3.06 -16.61 -6.78
C LYS A 36 1.88 -17.01 -5.90
N GLY A 37 1.77 -16.43 -4.71
CA GLY A 37 0.65 -16.69 -3.79
C GLY A 37 -0.71 -16.34 -4.39
N ALA A 38 -0.81 -15.23 -5.14
CA ALA A 38 -2.05 -14.85 -5.81
C ALA A 38 -2.45 -15.86 -6.91
N LEU A 39 -1.49 -16.33 -7.69
CA LEU A 39 -1.71 -17.33 -8.75
C LEU A 39 -2.03 -18.71 -8.18
N ASP A 40 -1.25 -19.18 -7.20
CA ASP A 40 -1.43 -20.49 -6.56
C ASP A 40 -2.81 -20.61 -5.89
N ARG A 41 -3.32 -19.54 -5.28
CA ARG A 41 -4.63 -19.51 -4.60
C ARG A 41 -5.79 -19.91 -5.51
N ILE A 42 -5.71 -19.53 -6.76
CA ILE A 42 -6.72 -19.87 -7.78
C ILE A 42 -6.24 -20.96 -8.76
N LYS A 43 -5.09 -21.54 -8.51
CA LYS A 43 -4.45 -22.57 -9.36
C LYS A 43 -4.33 -22.13 -10.82
N LEU A 44 -4.01 -20.86 -11.04
CA LEU A 44 -3.86 -20.31 -12.38
C LEU A 44 -2.52 -20.74 -12.97
N ASP A 45 -2.56 -21.27 -14.21
CA ASP A 45 -1.35 -21.54 -14.98
C ASP A 45 -0.62 -20.21 -15.27
N VAL A 46 0.64 -20.13 -14.86
CA VAL A 46 1.49 -18.95 -15.05
C VAL A 46 1.65 -18.54 -16.53
N ASN A 47 1.49 -19.49 -17.46
CA ASN A 47 1.57 -19.25 -18.90
C ASN A 47 0.36 -18.46 -19.46
N LEU A 48 -0.71 -18.32 -18.69
CA LEU A 48 -1.91 -17.59 -19.10
C LEU A 48 -1.88 -16.11 -18.70
N VAL A 49 -0.87 -15.67 -17.97
CA VAL A 49 -0.72 -14.25 -17.58
C VAL A 49 -0.24 -13.45 -18.77
N ASP A 50 -1.01 -12.44 -19.16
CA ASP A 50 -0.69 -11.57 -20.30
C ASP A 50 0.30 -10.47 -19.91
N GLU A 51 0.17 -9.87 -18.72
CA GLU A 51 0.98 -8.73 -18.31
C GLU A 51 1.11 -8.61 -16.78
N VAL A 52 2.19 -7.98 -16.31
CA VAL A 52 2.45 -7.72 -14.88
C VAL A 52 2.75 -6.24 -14.65
N PHE A 53 2.02 -5.62 -13.73
CA PHE A 53 2.30 -4.28 -13.20
C PHE A 53 2.63 -4.36 -11.72
N MET A 54 3.83 -3.91 -11.31
CA MET A 54 4.22 -3.87 -9.89
C MET A 54 4.72 -2.49 -9.48
N GLY A 55 4.11 -1.95 -8.42
CA GLY A 55 4.59 -0.74 -7.77
C GLY A 55 5.90 -0.98 -7.03
N ASN A 56 6.88 -0.07 -7.19
CA ASN A 56 8.10 -0.01 -6.39
C ASN A 56 8.64 1.41 -6.43
N VAL A 57 8.93 2.00 -5.30
CA VAL A 57 9.22 3.43 -5.17
C VAL A 57 10.72 3.70 -5.16
N VAL A 58 11.43 3.18 -4.17
CA VAL A 58 12.86 3.44 -4.00
C VAL A 58 13.65 2.30 -4.64
N GLN A 59 14.15 2.54 -5.84
CA GLN A 59 14.72 1.50 -6.70
C GLN A 59 16.25 1.48 -6.72
N ALA A 60 16.90 2.35 -5.93
CA ALA A 60 18.35 2.38 -5.86
C ALA A 60 18.90 1.03 -5.38
N GLY A 61 19.83 0.44 -6.15
CA GLY A 61 20.45 -0.85 -5.82
C GLY A 61 19.58 -2.09 -6.05
N VAL A 62 18.29 -1.95 -6.43
CA VAL A 62 17.38 -3.10 -6.69
C VAL A 62 17.70 -3.81 -8.00
N GLY A 63 18.35 -3.13 -8.94
CA GLY A 63 18.64 -3.63 -10.28
C GLY A 63 17.59 -3.21 -11.31
N GLN A 64 17.75 -3.70 -12.55
CA GLN A 64 16.86 -3.31 -13.64
C GLN A 64 15.47 -3.93 -13.50
N ALA A 65 14.42 -3.16 -13.84
CA ALA A 65 13.05 -3.63 -13.99
C ALA A 65 12.55 -4.49 -12.81
N PRO A 66 12.39 -3.93 -11.60
CA PRO A 66 11.99 -4.68 -10.41
C PRO A 66 10.74 -5.53 -10.59
N ALA A 67 9.72 -5.04 -11.32
CA ALA A 67 8.51 -5.81 -11.63
C ALA A 67 8.82 -7.09 -12.43
N ARG A 68 9.73 -6.99 -13.41
CA ARG A 68 10.14 -8.14 -14.18
C ARG A 68 10.93 -9.17 -13.36
N GLN A 69 11.80 -8.68 -12.47
CA GLN A 69 12.49 -9.56 -11.53
C GLN A 69 11.47 -10.34 -10.68
N ALA A 70 10.47 -9.65 -10.12
CA ALA A 70 9.43 -10.27 -9.30
C ALA A 70 8.64 -11.33 -10.09
N ALA A 71 8.24 -11.01 -11.31
CA ALA A 71 7.51 -11.94 -12.19
C ALA A 71 8.33 -13.21 -12.50
N ILE A 72 9.59 -13.07 -12.88
CA ILE A 72 10.49 -14.20 -13.19
C ILE A 72 10.74 -15.04 -11.91
N TYR A 73 10.98 -14.40 -10.77
CA TYR A 73 11.17 -15.11 -9.51
C TYR A 73 9.89 -15.83 -9.02
N ALA A 74 8.72 -15.35 -9.43
CA ALA A 74 7.44 -16.01 -9.18
C ALA A 74 7.20 -17.23 -10.11
N GLY A 75 8.03 -17.42 -11.13
CA GLY A 75 7.93 -18.52 -12.08
C GLY A 75 7.13 -18.20 -13.35
N LEU A 76 6.82 -16.93 -13.62
CA LEU A 76 6.17 -16.54 -14.88
C LEU A 76 7.16 -16.70 -16.04
N PRO A 77 6.65 -17.02 -17.26
CA PRO A 77 7.49 -17.11 -18.46
C PRO A 77 8.18 -15.77 -18.76
N ASN A 78 9.37 -15.87 -19.35
CA ASN A 78 10.12 -14.67 -19.75
C ASN A 78 9.51 -13.93 -20.96
N THR A 79 8.45 -14.44 -21.53
CA THR A 79 7.64 -13.80 -22.58
C THR A 79 6.61 -12.81 -22.04
N VAL A 80 6.30 -12.85 -20.73
CA VAL A 80 5.32 -11.93 -20.12
C VAL A 80 5.93 -10.53 -19.97
N PRO A 81 5.34 -9.49 -20.58
CA PRO A 81 5.76 -8.11 -20.37
C PRO A 81 5.49 -7.67 -18.92
N CYS A 82 6.40 -6.85 -18.39
CA CYS A 82 6.32 -6.41 -17.00
C CYS A 82 6.69 -4.93 -16.89
N THR A 83 5.88 -4.17 -16.16
CA THR A 83 6.10 -2.73 -15.97
C THR A 83 6.21 -2.40 -14.48
N THR A 84 7.30 -1.70 -14.11
CA THR A 84 7.44 -1.13 -12.76
C THR A 84 6.78 0.25 -12.72
N VAL A 85 5.89 0.45 -11.75
CA VAL A 85 5.12 1.68 -11.58
C VAL A 85 5.64 2.45 -10.38
N ASN A 86 5.92 3.73 -10.56
CA ASN A 86 6.23 4.63 -9.46
C ASN A 86 5.28 5.84 -9.46
N LYS A 87 4.42 5.89 -8.47
CA LYS A 87 3.56 7.01 -8.08
C LYS A 87 3.68 7.22 -6.58
N VAL A 88 4.90 7.15 -6.04
CA VAL A 88 5.20 7.17 -4.62
C VAL A 88 4.30 6.17 -3.87
N CYS A 89 3.70 6.52 -2.73
CA CYS A 89 2.85 5.62 -1.92
C CYS A 89 1.69 4.98 -2.70
N ALA A 90 1.18 5.63 -3.75
CA ALA A 90 0.06 5.13 -4.55
C ALA A 90 0.47 4.13 -5.65
N SER A 91 1.75 3.76 -5.75
CA SER A 91 2.28 2.91 -6.84
C SER A 91 1.54 1.59 -7.00
N GLY A 92 1.29 0.87 -5.89
CA GLY A 92 0.58 -0.39 -5.91
C GLY A 92 -0.88 -0.27 -6.37
N MET A 93 -1.60 0.77 -5.92
CA MET A 93 -2.96 1.03 -6.41
C MET A 93 -2.95 1.45 -7.88
N LYS A 94 -1.97 2.25 -8.30
CA LYS A 94 -1.83 2.65 -9.70
C LYS A 94 -1.56 1.46 -10.62
N SER A 95 -0.81 0.46 -10.16
CA SER A 95 -0.62 -0.81 -10.87
C SER A 95 -1.95 -1.52 -11.12
N VAL A 96 -2.83 -1.58 -10.12
CA VAL A 96 -4.18 -2.16 -10.26
C VAL A 96 -5.02 -1.36 -11.27
N MET A 97 -4.95 -0.02 -11.22
CA MET A 97 -5.65 0.85 -12.16
C MET A 97 -5.18 0.64 -13.60
N LEU A 98 -3.87 0.51 -13.83
CA LEU A 98 -3.28 0.24 -15.15
C LEU A 98 -3.68 -1.14 -15.67
N GLY A 99 -3.62 -2.17 -14.82
CA GLY A 99 -4.09 -3.51 -15.17
C GLY A 99 -5.56 -3.55 -15.56
N ALA A 100 -6.41 -2.81 -14.81
CA ALA A 100 -7.82 -2.67 -15.17
C ALA A 100 -8.00 -1.95 -16.52
N GLN A 101 -7.19 -0.92 -16.81
CA GLN A 101 -7.22 -0.21 -18.11
C GLN A 101 -6.81 -1.14 -19.26
N ALA A 102 -5.73 -1.91 -19.11
CA ALA A 102 -5.29 -2.86 -20.13
C ALA A 102 -6.40 -3.86 -20.50
N ILE A 103 -7.12 -4.40 -19.50
CA ILE A 103 -8.25 -5.30 -19.72
C ILE A 103 -9.43 -4.57 -20.38
N GLN A 104 -9.76 -3.36 -19.93
CA GLN A 104 -10.86 -2.57 -20.50
C GLN A 104 -10.62 -2.16 -21.94
N CYS A 105 -9.37 -1.88 -22.32
CA CYS A 105 -8.95 -1.56 -23.68
C CYS A 105 -8.86 -2.81 -24.59
N GLY A 106 -8.80 -3.99 -24.01
CA GLY A 106 -8.68 -5.25 -24.75
C GLY A 106 -7.24 -5.66 -25.05
N ASP A 107 -6.25 -4.98 -24.45
CA ASP A 107 -4.82 -5.30 -24.61
C ASP A 107 -4.43 -6.57 -23.86
N ALA A 108 -5.13 -6.89 -22.77
CA ALA A 108 -4.91 -8.07 -21.94
C ALA A 108 -6.25 -8.66 -21.44
N GLU A 109 -6.23 -9.92 -21.02
CA GLU A 109 -7.36 -10.59 -20.37
C GLU A 109 -7.06 -11.01 -18.94
N ILE A 110 -5.80 -11.35 -18.66
CA ILE A 110 -5.31 -11.79 -17.34
C ILE A 110 -4.09 -10.97 -16.95
N VAL A 111 -4.24 -10.13 -15.95
CA VAL A 111 -3.18 -9.23 -15.48
C VAL A 111 -2.88 -9.49 -14.01
N VAL A 112 -1.60 -9.60 -13.67
CA VAL A 112 -1.17 -9.55 -12.28
C VAL A 112 -0.77 -8.10 -11.97
N ALA A 113 -1.41 -7.51 -10.96
CA ALA A 113 -1.11 -6.15 -10.53
C ALA A 113 -0.79 -6.14 -9.03
N GLY A 114 0.22 -5.39 -8.63
CA GLY A 114 0.64 -5.41 -7.24
C GLY A 114 1.60 -4.28 -6.88
N GLY A 115 2.30 -4.49 -5.78
CA GLY A 115 3.34 -3.59 -5.31
C GLY A 115 4.21 -4.25 -4.27
N MET A 116 5.41 -3.75 -4.14
CA MET A 116 6.46 -4.28 -3.28
C MET A 116 7.37 -3.15 -2.83
N GLU A 117 7.89 -3.26 -1.62
CA GLU A 117 8.94 -2.40 -1.10
C GLU A 117 9.75 -3.16 -0.06
N ASN A 118 11.05 -2.95 -0.02
CA ASN A 118 11.86 -3.27 1.13
C ASN A 118 12.61 -2.01 1.52
N MET A 119 12.13 -1.32 2.55
CA MET A 119 12.71 -0.06 2.99
C MET A 119 13.96 -0.29 3.84
N SER A 120 14.12 -1.49 4.42
CA SER A 120 15.31 -1.89 5.20
C SER A 120 16.57 -2.03 4.34
N LEU A 121 16.42 -2.32 3.03
CA LEU A 121 17.54 -2.50 2.10
C LEU A 121 17.84 -1.28 1.24
N ILE A 122 17.15 -0.17 1.42
CA ILE A 122 17.42 1.04 0.67
C ILE A 122 18.82 1.56 1.00
N PRO A 123 19.71 1.74 -0.01
CA PRO A 123 21.09 2.13 0.24
C PRO A 123 21.22 3.62 0.53
N HIS A 124 22.29 3.95 1.25
CA HIS A 124 22.88 5.29 1.14
C HIS A 124 23.70 5.35 -0.13
N TYR A 125 23.64 6.47 -0.85
CA TYR A 125 24.38 6.64 -2.12
C TYR A 125 25.16 7.95 -2.16
N LEU A 126 26.10 8.01 -3.10
CA LEU A 126 27.00 9.12 -3.29
C LEU A 126 27.07 9.47 -4.79
N HIS A 127 26.91 10.77 -5.12
CA HIS A 127 27.10 11.29 -6.46
C HIS A 127 28.59 11.48 -6.75
N MET A 128 29.24 10.49 -7.38
CA MET A 128 30.68 10.47 -7.60
C MET A 128 31.15 10.49 -9.08
N ARG A 129 30.24 10.58 -10.06
CA ARG A 129 30.64 10.59 -11.47
C ARG A 129 31.58 11.75 -11.84
N ASN A 130 31.42 12.91 -11.19
CA ASN A 130 32.30 14.07 -11.36
C ASN A 130 33.45 14.09 -10.35
N GLY A 131 33.54 13.13 -9.46
CA GLY A 131 34.52 13.07 -8.39
C GLY A 131 34.36 14.14 -7.32
N THR A 132 35.13 14.02 -6.26
CA THR A 132 35.33 15.07 -5.25
C THR A 132 36.76 15.55 -5.34
N LYS A 133 36.98 16.77 -5.84
CA LYS A 133 38.33 17.31 -6.05
C LYS A 133 39.09 17.56 -4.76
N PHE A 134 38.39 17.92 -3.69
CA PHE A 134 38.98 18.26 -2.39
C PHE A 134 37.94 18.17 -1.27
N GLY A 135 38.31 17.72 -0.08
CA GLY A 135 37.46 17.62 1.12
C GLY A 135 36.63 16.32 1.18
N PRO A 136 35.80 16.17 2.26
CA PRO A 136 34.99 15.00 2.48
C PRO A 136 33.83 14.91 1.49
N ALA A 137 33.31 13.68 1.29
CA ALA A 137 32.08 13.42 0.54
C ALA A 137 30.96 12.99 1.52
N THR A 138 29.73 13.42 1.26
CA THR A 138 28.56 13.09 2.07
C THR A 138 27.73 12.02 1.39
N LEU A 139 27.38 10.96 2.14
CA LEU A 139 26.40 9.96 1.69
C LEU A 139 24.97 10.51 1.86
N VAL A 140 24.13 10.23 0.88
CA VAL A 140 22.71 10.57 0.90
C VAL A 140 21.92 9.34 1.30
N ASP A 141 21.06 9.46 2.32
CA ASP A 141 20.10 8.42 2.65
C ASP A 141 19.02 8.35 1.56
N GLY A 142 19.04 7.26 0.77
CA GLY A 142 18.12 7.06 -0.34
C GLY A 142 16.66 6.95 0.10
N MET A 143 16.41 6.42 1.29
CA MET A 143 15.06 6.31 1.83
C MET A 143 14.46 7.69 2.11
N GLN A 144 15.20 8.56 2.79
CA GLN A 144 14.77 9.93 3.02
C GLN A 144 14.62 10.69 1.70
N LYS A 145 15.66 10.69 0.87
CA LYS A 145 15.73 11.54 -0.32
C LYS A 145 14.68 11.19 -1.37
N ASP A 146 14.47 9.90 -1.62
CA ASP A 146 13.64 9.44 -2.73
C ASP A 146 12.24 8.96 -2.28
N GLY A 147 12.01 8.80 -0.97
CA GLY A 147 10.75 8.27 -0.43
C GLY A 147 10.03 9.17 0.59
N LEU A 148 10.76 9.88 1.48
CA LEU A 148 10.17 10.47 2.68
C LEU A 148 10.39 11.99 2.82
N VAL A 149 11.00 12.62 1.84
CA VAL A 149 11.23 14.07 1.80
C VAL A 149 10.52 14.65 0.58
N ASP A 150 9.81 15.75 0.78
CA ASP A 150 9.18 16.50 -0.30
C ASP A 150 10.23 17.06 -1.25
N ALA A 151 10.06 16.82 -2.54
CA ALA A 151 11.05 17.19 -3.55
C ALA A 151 11.13 18.70 -3.82
N TYR A 152 10.11 19.45 -3.44
CA TYR A 152 9.98 20.88 -3.72
C TYR A 152 10.50 21.72 -2.55
N ASP A 153 10.08 21.39 -1.34
CA ASP A 153 10.38 22.14 -0.11
C ASP A 153 11.55 21.52 0.68
N ASN A 154 11.97 20.29 0.34
CA ASN A 154 12.91 19.48 1.12
C ASN A 154 12.50 19.23 2.58
N ASN A 155 11.21 19.31 2.88
CA ASN A 155 10.66 19.00 4.18
C ASN A 155 10.36 17.50 4.30
N ALA A 156 10.59 16.91 5.47
CA ALA A 156 10.09 15.56 5.76
C ALA A 156 8.55 15.53 5.66
N MET A 157 7.99 14.42 5.17
CA MET A 157 6.53 14.27 5.00
C MET A 157 5.73 14.55 6.28
N GLY A 158 6.31 14.29 7.45
CA GLY A 158 5.67 14.58 8.74
C GLY A 158 5.49 16.07 9.03
N VAL A 159 6.29 16.95 8.45
CA VAL A 159 6.08 18.42 8.54
C VAL A 159 4.76 18.80 7.89
N CYS A 160 4.43 18.19 6.75
CA CYS A 160 3.14 18.38 6.10
C CYS A 160 1.97 17.80 6.92
N ALA A 161 2.23 16.73 7.68
CA ALA A 161 1.23 16.17 8.59
C ALA A 161 0.96 17.09 9.78
N ASP A 162 1.99 17.70 10.39
CA ASP A 162 1.85 18.74 11.43
C ASP A 162 1.08 19.97 10.88
N LEU A 163 1.39 20.40 9.65
CA LEU A 163 0.65 21.46 8.98
C LEU A 163 -0.85 21.11 8.80
N CYS A 164 -1.14 19.89 8.40
CA CYS A 164 -2.51 19.41 8.26
C CYS A 164 -3.25 19.38 9.61
N ALA A 165 -2.57 18.94 10.68
CA ALA A 165 -3.15 18.94 12.02
C ALA A 165 -3.51 20.36 12.47
N THR A 166 -2.66 21.33 12.21
CA THR A 166 -2.90 22.75 12.51
C THR A 166 -4.08 23.29 11.69
N GLU A 167 -4.10 23.09 10.38
CA GLU A 167 -5.13 23.62 9.46
C GLU A 167 -6.52 23.08 9.79
N TYR A 168 -6.62 21.79 10.10
CA TYR A 168 -7.88 21.15 10.42
C TYR A 168 -8.21 21.11 11.90
N ASN A 169 -7.38 21.75 12.76
CA ASN A 169 -7.54 21.84 14.19
C ASN A 169 -7.65 20.46 14.87
N PHE A 170 -6.74 19.55 14.54
CA PHE A 170 -6.61 18.27 15.24
C PHE A 170 -5.57 18.39 16.36
N SER A 171 -5.99 18.08 17.57
CA SER A 171 -5.13 18.03 18.73
C SER A 171 -4.17 16.83 18.67
N ARG A 172 -3.15 16.85 19.50
CA ARG A 172 -2.26 15.72 19.73
C ARG A 172 -3.04 14.51 20.27
N GLU A 173 -3.94 14.73 21.19
CA GLU A 173 -4.76 13.69 21.81
C GLU A 173 -5.66 12.99 20.80
N GLU A 174 -6.30 13.72 19.88
CA GLU A 174 -7.11 13.12 18.82
C GLU A 174 -6.28 12.22 17.89
N GLN A 175 -5.06 12.63 17.55
CA GLN A 175 -4.14 11.84 16.73
C GLN A 175 -3.65 10.58 17.46
N ASP A 176 -3.31 10.71 18.73
CA ASP A 176 -2.88 9.59 19.57
C ASP A 176 -4.03 8.59 19.78
N ASN A 177 -5.26 9.05 20.02
CA ASN A 177 -6.44 8.20 20.16
C ASN A 177 -6.75 7.45 18.85
N PHE A 178 -6.60 8.10 17.69
CA PHE A 178 -6.72 7.43 16.40
C PHE A 178 -5.66 6.33 16.24
N ALA A 179 -4.42 6.62 16.60
CA ALA A 179 -3.33 5.65 16.56
C ALA A 179 -3.59 4.45 17.48
N ILE A 180 -3.97 4.69 18.75
CA ILE A 180 -4.34 3.65 19.71
C ILE A 180 -5.45 2.76 19.13
N GLN A 181 -6.49 3.36 18.57
CA GLN A 181 -7.58 2.61 17.93
C GLN A 181 -7.07 1.75 16.75
N SER A 182 -6.16 2.27 15.91
CA SER A 182 -5.55 1.51 14.81
C SER A 182 -4.79 0.29 15.35
N TYR A 183 -3.96 0.45 16.39
CA TYR A 183 -3.24 -0.65 17.04
C TYR A 183 -4.16 -1.69 17.65
N GLU A 184 -5.18 -1.27 18.39
CA GLU A 184 -6.16 -2.18 19.01
C GLU A 184 -6.94 -2.97 17.96
N ARG A 185 -7.35 -2.32 16.87
CA ARG A 185 -8.03 -2.96 15.75
C ARG A 185 -7.15 -4.01 15.07
N SER A 186 -5.88 -3.71 14.82
CA SER A 186 -4.94 -4.67 14.23
C SER A 186 -4.67 -5.85 15.16
N ALA A 187 -4.43 -5.59 16.44
CA ALA A 187 -4.22 -6.65 17.42
C ALA A 187 -5.44 -7.57 17.50
N LYS A 188 -6.64 -6.99 17.58
CA LYS A 188 -7.89 -7.76 17.63
C LYS A 188 -8.13 -8.53 16.32
N ALA A 189 -7.87 -7.93 15.17
CA ALA A 189 -8.03 -8.58 13.87
C ALA A 189 -7.11 -9.81 13.75
N TRP A 190 -5.86 -9.72 14.21
CA TRP A 190 -4.93 -10.83 14.26
C TRP A 190 -5.36 -11.91 15.27
N GLU A 191 -5.84 -11.51 16.45
CA GLU A 191 -6.31 -12.45 17.47
C GLU A 191 -7.45 -13.35 16.96
N VAL A 192 -8.36 -12.78 16.17
CA VAL A 192 -9.55 -13.49 15.65
C VAL A 192 -9.40 -14.00 14.22
N GLY A 193 -8.19 -14.02 13.66
CA GLY A 193 -7.88 -14.61 12.35
C GLY A 193 -8.42 -13.84 11.14
N LYS A 194 -8.71 -12.53 11.27
CA LYS A 194 -9.28 -11.73 10.16
C LYS A 194 -8.31 -11.54 8.99
N PHE A 195 -7.01 -11.67 9.21
CA PHE A 195 -6.00 -11.56 8.18
C PHE A 195 -5.60 -12.89 7.53
N ASP A 196 -6.06 -14.04 8.04
CA ASP A 196 -5.64 -15.37 7.56
C ASP A 196 -5.86 -15.56 6.05
N ASN A 197 -6.95 -15.00 5.53
CA ASN A 197 -7.30 -15.11 4.12
C ASN A 197 -6.50 -14.18 3.19
N GLU A 198 -5.72 -13.26 3.71
CA GLU A 198 -4.92 -12.35 2.86
C GLU A 198 -3.42 -12.64 2.91
N ILE A 199 -2.94 -13.33 3.94
CA ILE A 199 -1.52 -13.57 4.16
C ILE A 199 -0.97 -14.73 3.32
N VAL A 200 0.19 -14.49 2.71
CA VAL A 200 1.08 -15.51 2.16
C VAL A 200 2.37 -15.45 2.95
N PRO A 201 2.73 -16.52 3.68
CA PRO A 201 3.96 -16.56 4.47
C PRO A 201 5.22 -16.40 3.59
N VAL A 202 6.24 -15.75 4.15
CA VAL A 202 7.54 -15.56 3.51
C VAL A 202 8.58 -16.45 4.15
N ALA A 203 9.21 -17.31 3.36
CA ALA A 203 10.36 -18.09 3.77
C ALA A 203 11.63 -17.22 3.64
N VAL A 204 12.18 -16.79 4.77
CA VAL A 204 13.37 -15.94 4.84
C VAL A 204 14.62 -16.80 4.94
N PRO A 205 15.48 -16.84 3.90
CA PRO A 205 16.68 -17.65 3.91
C PRO A 205 17.61 -17.29 5.07
N GLN A 206 18.18 -18.28 5.68
CA GLN A 206 19.16 -18.11 6.76
C GLN A 206 20.56 -18.41 6.25
N ARG A 207 21.58 -17.80 6.86
CA ARG A 207 22.99 -18.09 6.53
C ARG A 207 23.34 -19.57 6.79
N LYS A 208 22.69 -20.18 7.77
CA LYS A 208 22.80 -21.62 8.10
C LYS A 208 21.46 -22.11 8.63
N GLY A 209 21.09 -23.34 8.29
CA GLY A 209 19.84 -23.96 8.72
C GLY A 209 18.68 -23.71 7.77
N ASP A 210 17.47 -24.06 8.22
CA ASP A 210 16.24 -23.91 7.46
C ASP A 210 15.78 -22.43 7.41
N PRO A 211 15.02 -22.04 6.39
CA PRO A 211 14.43 -20.71 6.32
C PRO A 211 13.49 -20.45 7.51
N ILE A 212 13.51 -19.21 8.02
CA ILE A 212 12.52 -18.76 9.00
C ILE A 212 11.24 -18.38 8.24
N ILE A 213 10.10 -18.89 8.68
CA ILE A 213 8.80 -18.56 8.11
C ILE A 213 8.22 -17.37 8.86
N VAL A 214 8.12 -16.22 8.16
CA VAL A 214 7.43 -15.04 8.65
C VAL A 214 6.00 -15.09 8.12
N SER A 215 5.00 -15.13 9.01
CA SER A 215 3.59 -15.32 8.70
C SER A 215 2.67 -14.31 9.37
N LYS A 216 3.21 -13.35 10.12
CA LYS A 216 2.44 -12.36 10.88
C LYS A 216 3.06 -10.98 10.73
N ASP A 217 2.21 -9.94 10.69
CA ASP A 217 2.67 -8.56 10.74
C ASP A 217 3.39 -8.29 12.07
N GLU A 218 4.44 -7.48 12.03
CA GLU A 218 5.29 -7.28 13.21
C GLU A 218 4.94 -6.00 13.98
N GLU A 219 4.56 -4.93 13.29
CA GLU A 219 4.58 -3.58 13.83
C GLU A 219 3.64 -3.39 15.01
N PHE A 220 2.40 -3.86 14.92
CA PHE A 220 1.41 -3.68 15.98
C PHE A 220 1.79 -4.36 17.31
N THR A 221 2.77 -5.25 17.31
CA THR A 221 3.28 -5.92 18.52
C THR A 221 4.39 -5.11 19.21
N ASN A 222 4.97 -4.11 18.54
CA ASN A 222 6.12 -3.36 19.02
C ASN A 222 5.72 -2.14 19.89
N VAL A 223 4.45 -1.73 19.82
CA VAL A 223 3.97 -0.53 20.52
C VAL A 223 3.63 -0.81 21.98
N LYS A 224 3.89 0.19 22.84
CA LYS A 224 3.40 0.26 24.23
C LYS A 224 2.35 1.36 24.29
N LEU A 225 1.07 0.98 24.26
CA LEU A 225 -0.06 1.93 24.15
C LEU A 225 -0.06 2.98 25.27
N ASP A 226 0.30 2.59 26.50
CA ASP A 226 0.41 3.48 27.66
C ASP A 226 1.49 4.58 27.52
N ARG A 227 2.43 4.38 26.59
CA ARG A 227 3.52 5.34 26.33
C ARG A 227 3.20 6.35 25.23
N ILE A 228 2.21 6.10 24.39
CA ILE A 228 1.88 6.97 23.26
C ILE A 228 1.70 8.44 23.67
N PRO A 229 0.92 8.78 24.72
CA PRO A 229 0.73 10.18 25.11
C PRO A 229 2.02 10.88 25.58
N SER A 230 3.03 10.12 26.04
CA SER A 230 4.28 10.65 26.55
C SER A 230 5.38 10.84 25.49
N LEU A 231 5.12 10.45 24.22
CA LEU A 231 6.11 10.58 23.15
C LEU A 231 6.29 12.04 22.73
N ASN A 232 7.51 12.39 22.37
CA ASN A 232 7.80 13.72 21.81
C ASN A 232 7.39 13.81 20.34
N ALA A 233 7.04 15.02 19.89
CA ALA A 233 6.91 15.31 18.46
C ALA A 233 8.25 15.09 17.74
N VAL A 234 8.20 14.58 16.50
CA VAL A 234 9.43 14.14 15.79
C VAL A 234 9.82 15.07 14.64
N PHE A 235 8.89 15.83 14.07
CA PHE A 235 9.15 16.59 12.84
C PHE A 235 9.29 18.08 13.09
N THR A 236 8.46 18.68 13.94
CA THR A 236 8.54 20.09 14.32
C THR A 236 8.55 20.22 15.84
N LYS A 237 9.20 21.29 16.35
CA LYS A 237 9.38 21.49 17.80
C LYS A 237 8.06 21.53 18.57
N ASP A 238 7.07 22.21 18.00
CA ASP A 238 5.73 22.39 18.58
C ASP A 238 4.67 21.55 17.81
N GLY A 239 5.12 20.48 17.15
CA GLY A 239 4.28 19.58 16.38
C GLY A 239 3.51 18.59 17.23
N THR A 240 2.61 17.87 16.56
CA THR A 240 1.73 16.87 17.17
C THR A 240 1.99 15.46 16.65
N VAL A 241 2.77 15.34 15.55
CA VAL A 241 3.11 14.05 14.95
C VAL A 241 4.25 13.38 15.71
N THR A 242 4.04 12.13 16.12
CA THR A 242 4.99 11.31 16.88
C THR A 242 5.31 10.02 16.14
N ALA A 243 6.29 9.29 16.65
CA ALA A 243 6.62 7.96 16.11
C ALA A 243 5.46 6.95 16.20
N ALA A 244 4.48 7.15 17.09
CA ALA A 244 3.35 6.22 17.25
C ALA A 244 2.10 6.63 16.50
N ASN A 245 1.93 7.91 16.13
CA ASN A 245 0.79 8.37 15.34
C ASN A 245 1.16 8.67 13.86
N ALA A 246 2.39 8.36 13.47
CA ALA A 246 2.86 8.21 12.10
C ALA A 246 2.90 6.74 11.71
N SER A 247 2.74 6.42 10.42
CA SER A 247 3.08 5.09 9.92
C SER A 247 4.58 4.84 10.04
N THR A 248 4.95 3.59 10.17
CA THR A 248 6.34 3.17 10.30
C THR A 248 6.99 2.85 8.95
N ILE A 249 8.29 2.61 8.97
CA ILE A 249 9.11 2.19 7.83
C ILE A 249 9.07 0.68 7.77
N ASN A 250 8.73 0.09 6.62
CA ASN A 250 8.38 -1.31 6.57
C ASN A 250 8.79 -2.00 5.26
N ASP A 251 8.74 -3.33 5.30
CA ASP A 251 9.01 -4.23 4.20
C ASP A 251 7.77 -5.06 3.89
N GLY A 252 7.39 -5.20 2.61
CA GLY A 252 6.23 -6.01 2.26
C GLY A 252 5.87 -5.96 0.79
N ALA A 253 4.97 -6.87 0.40
CA ALA A 253 4.42 -6.92 -0.96
C ALA A 253 2.96 -7.40 -0.94
N ALA A 254 2.20 -7.01 -1.96
CA ALA A 254 0.85 -7.49 -2.20
C ALA A 254 0.59 -7.60 -3.70
N ALA A 255 -0.31 -8.50 -4.10
CA ALA A 255 -0.69 -8.70 -5.48
C ALA A 255 -2.16 -9.12 -5.60
N VAL A 256 -2.76 -8.70 -6.71
CA VAL A 256 -4.09 -9.14 -7.15
C VAL A 256 -4.00 -9.71 -8.56
N VAL A 257 -4.88 -10.66 -8.88
CA VAL A 257 -5.09 -11.13 -10.24
C VAL A 257 -6.37 -10.52 -10.77
N LEU A 258 -6.26 -9.80 -11.88
CA LEU A 258 -7.34 -9.14 -12.58
C LEU A 258 -7.69 -9.92 -13.85
N MET A 259 -8.98 -10.01 -14.14
CA MET A 259 -9.47 -10.60 -15.40
C MET A 259 -10.66 -9.80 -15.94
N SER A 260 -10.96 -9.96 -17.23
CA SER A 260 -12.31 -9.65 -17.68
C SER A 260 -13.31 -10.62 -17.01
N GLU A 261 -14.52 -10.15 -16.70
CA GLU A 261 -15.57 -11.02 -16.11
C GLU A 261 -15.81 -12.26 -16.97
N GLU A 262 -15.88 -12.07 -18.29
CA GLU A 262 -16.08 -13.14 -19.25
C GLU A 262 -14.97 -14.21 -19.15
N LYS A 263 -13.71 -13.76 -19.10
CA LYS A 263 -12.56 -14.67 -18.97
C LYS A 263 -12.60 -15.43 -17.65
N ALA A 264 -12.86 -14.76 -16.54
CA ALA A 264 -12.93 -15.40 -15.22
C ALA A 264 -14.01 -16.51 -15.21
N LEU A 265 -15.21 -16.20 -15.70
CA LEU A 265 -16.31 -17.16 -15.75
C LEU A 265 -16.03 -18.33 -16.71
N SER A 266 -15.42 -18.07 -17.89
CA SER A 266 -15.04 -19.12 -18.83
C SER A 266 -14.02 -20.10 -18.27
N MET A 267 -13.21 -19.65 -17.30
CA MET A 267 -12.24 -20.49 -16.58
C MET A 267 -12.83 -21.16 -15.33
N GLY A 268 -14.13 -20.95 -15.04
CA GLY A 268 -14.77 -21.48 -13.83
C GLY A 268 -14.30 -20.81 -12.54
N LEU A 269 -13.67 -19.63 -12.62
CA LEU A 269 -13.23 -18.87 -11.46
C LEU A 269 -14.37 -18.01 -10.93
N LYS A 270 -14.53 -17.99 -9.60
CA LYS A 270 -15.48 -17.08 -8.94
C LYS A 270 -14.78 -15.77 -8.64
N PRO A 271 -15.23 -14.63 -9.20
CA PRO A 271 -14.71 -13.33 -8.86
C PRO A 271 -14.90 -13.01 -7.38
N LEU A 272 -13.96 -12.25 -6.80
CA LEU A 272 -14.08 -11.69 -5.45
C LEU A 272 -14.88 -10.39 -5.48
N ALA A 273 -14.55 -9.51 -6.43
CA ALA A 273 -15.20 -8.21 -6.60
C ALA A 273 -15.03 -7.67 -8.01
N TYR A 274 -15.92 -6.74 -8.39
CA TYR A 274 -15.76 -5.85 -9.54
C TYR A 274 -14.92 -4.64 -9.19
N ILE A 275 -14.09 -4.15 -10.10
CA ILE A 275 -13.57 -2.80 -10.07
C ILE A 275 -14.62 -1.89 -10.73
N ARG A 276 -15.38 -1.15 -9.92
CA ARG A 276 -16.44 -0.25 -10.41
C ARG A 276 -15.86 1.00 -11.06
N SER A 277 -14.84 1.55 -10.45
CA SER A 277 -14.18 2.75 -10.91
C SER A 277 -12.89 3.02 -10.16
N TYR A 278 -12.14 3.97 -10.68
CA TYR A 278 -10.95 4.52 -10.03
C TYR A 278 -10.70 5.96 -10.48
N ALA A 279 -9.99 6.72 -9.67
CA ALA A 279 -9.61 8.09 -9.98
C ALA A 279 -8.30 8.49 -9.31
N ASP A 280 -7.61 9.42 -9.94
CA ASP A 280 -6.50 10.16 -9.36
C ASP A 280 -6.93 11.59 -9.03
N ALA A 281 -6.31 12.17 -8.00
CA ALA A 281 -6.39 13.58 -7.69
C ALA A 281 -5.01 14.12 -7.31
N ALA A 282 -4.82 15.42 -7.46
CA ALA A 282 -3.63 16.12 -7.00
C ALA A 282 -3.98 17.54 -6.56
N GLN A 283 -3.14 18.11 -5.71
CA GLN A 283 -3.18 19.48 -5.22
C GLN A 283 -1.75 19.94 -4.85
N GLU A 284 -1.60 21.08 -4.18
CA GLU A 284 -0.28 21.53 -3.73
C GLU A 284 0.43 20.43 -2.91
N PRO A 285 1.74 20.19 -3.13
CA PRO A 285 2.49 19.09 -2.50
C PRO A 285 2.33 19.01 -0.98
N LYS A 286 2.39 20.12 -0.28
CA LYS A 286 2.24 20.20 1.18
C LYS A 286 0.89 19.67 1.72
N TRP A 287 -0.15 19.62 0.87
CA TRP A 287 -1.50 19.16 1.22
C TRP A 287 -1.78 17.70 0.80
N PHE A 288 -0.73 16.91 0.52
CA PHE A 288 -0.91 15.51 0.13
C PHE A 288 -1.81 14.73 1.11
N THR A 289 -1.81 15.09 2.38
CA THR A 289 -2.57 14.46 3.46
C THR A 289 -4.08 14.43 3.21
N THR A 290 -4.63 15.43 2.53
CA THR A 290 -6.08 15.56 2.24
C THR A 290 -6.45 15.23 0.79
N SER A 291 -5.49 14.82 -0.03
CA SER A 291 -5.73 14.44 -1.42
C SER A 291 -6.67 13.24 -1.61
N PRO A 292 -6.75 12.24 -0.69
CA PRO A 292 -7.75 11.19 -0.75
C PRO A 292 -9.19 11.71 -0.76
N ALA A 293 -9.50 12.76 0.01
CA ALA A 293 -10.83 13.40 0.01
C ALA A 293 -11.19 14.06 -1.33
N LYS A 294 -10.22 14.28 -2.23
CA LYS A 294 -10.44 14.75 -3.61
C LYS A 294 -10.54 13.58 -4.60
N ALA A 295 -9.88 12.45 -4.34
CA ALA A 295 -9.87 11.29 -5.23
C ALA A 295 -11.13 10.42 -5.06
N ILE A 296 -11.58 10.19 -3.82
CA ILE A 296 -12.78 9.38 -3.49
C ILE A 296 -14.03 9.89 -4.21
N PRO A 297 -14.43 11.18 -4.12
CA PRO A 297 -15.64 11.67 -4.80
C PRO A 297 -15.57 11.46 -6.31
N LYS A 298 -14.41 11.69 -6.94
CA LYS A 298 -14.21 11.45 -8.38
C LYS A 298 -14.38 9.98 -8.77
N ALA A 299 -13.89 9.07 -7.92
CA ALA A 299 -14.06 7.64 -8.17
C ALA A 299 -15.53 7.24 -7.99
N LEU A 300 -16.20 7.71 -6.94
CA LEU A 300 -17.62 7.43 -6.69
C LEU A 300 -18.51 7.98 -7.81
N GLU A 301 -18.29 9.21 -8.27
CA GLU A 301 -19.03 9.81 -9.38
C GLU A 301 -18.96 8.94 -10.64
N LYS A 302 -17.75 8.45 -10.99
CA LYS A 302 -17.57 7.52 -12.12
C LYS A 302 -18.30 6.18 -11.96
N ALA A 303 -18.50 5.74 -10.71
CA ALA A 303 -19.28 4.54 -10.40
C ALA A 303 -20.80 4.80 -10.36
N GLY A 304 -21.23 6.05 -10.45
CA GLY A 304 -22.63 6.45 -10.23
C GLY A 304 -23.07 6.31 -8.76
N LEU A 305 -22.13 6.49 -7.83
CA LEU A 305 -22.31 6.32 -6.39
C LEU A 305 -21.99 7.62 -5.64
N SER A 306 -22.45 7.69 -4.41
CA SER A 306 -22.11 8.72 -3.43
C SER A 306 -21.40 8.11 -2.22
N VAL A 307 -20.85 8.93 -1.35
CA VAL A 307 -20.21 8.51 -0.10
C VAL A 307 -21.14 7.67 0.78
N LYS A 308 -22.44 7.94 0.73
CA LYS A 308 -23.48 7.23 1.54
C LYS A 308 -23.70 5.78 1.09
N ASP A 309 -23.37 5.48 -0.17
CA ASP A 309 -23.56 4.15 -0.75
C ASP A 309 -22.40 3.19 -0.41
N VAL A 310 -21.33 3.71 0.21
CA VAL A 310 -20.14 2.93 0.58
C VAL A 310 -20.32 2.33 1.97
N ASP A 311 -20.14 1.03 2.05
CA ASP A 311 -20.24 0.29 3.32
C ASP A 311 -19.00 0.45 4.17
N TYR A 312 -17.80 0.30 3.56
CA TYR A 312 -16.51 0.40 4.23
C TYR A 312 -15.46 1.15 3.41
N PHE A 313 -14.57 1.83 4.13
CA PHE A 313 -13.45 2.57 3.58
C PHE A 313 -12.12 2.03 4.10
N GLU A 314 -11.12 1.97 3.22
CA GLU A 314 -9.71 1.78 3.58
C GLU A 314 -8.90 2.99 3.13
N PHE A 315 -8.47 3.81 4.08
CA PHE A 315 -7.49 4.87 3.84
C PHE A 315 -6.11 4.39 4.26
N ASN A 316 -5.09 4.66 3.45
CA ASN A 316 -3.74 4.44 3.94
C ASN A 316 -3.39 5.48 5.00
N GLU A 317 -3.13 5.03 6.22
CA GLU A 317 -2.79 5.87 7.37
C GLU A 317 -1.30 6.25 7.33
N ALA A 318 -0.87 7.04 6.33
CA ALA A 318 0.51 7.54 6.33
C ALA A 318 0.85 8.29 7.65
N PHE A 319 -0.15 8.94 8.22
CA PHE A 319 -0.19 9.56 9.56
C PHE A 319 -1.63 9.46 10.09
N ALA A 320 -1.82 9.47 11.39
CA ALA A 320 -3.15 9.48 12.01
C ALA A 320 -4.01 10.64 11.49
N VAL A 321 -3.39 11.82 11.32
CA VAL A 321 -4.08 13.01 10.78
C VAL A 321 -4.62 12.80 9.36
N VAL A 322 -4.02 11.93 8.55
CA VAL A 322 -4.54 11.60 7.21
C VAL A 322 -5.91 10.93 7.34
N GLY A 323 -6.04 9.94 8.22
CA GLY A 323 -7.32 9.29 8.49
C GLY A 323 -8.37 10.28 9.02
N LEU A 324 -8.00 11.05 10.05
CA LEU A 324 -8.86 12.05 10.67
C LEU A 324 -9.33 13.13 9.69
N ALA A 325 -8.42 13.74 8.93
CA ALA A 325 -8.75 14.85 8.02
C ALA A 325 -9.66 14.39 6.88
N ASN A 326 -9.37 13.24 6.26
CA ASN A 326 -10.20 12.73 5.18
C ASN A 326 -11.58 12.28 5.68
N ALA A 327 -11.67 11.67 6.87
CA ALA A 327 -12.95 11.35 7.50
C ALA A 327 -13.79 12.61 7.76
N LYS A 328 -13.18 13.67 8.31
CA LYS A 328 -13.83 14.96 8.58
C LYS A 328 -14.34 15.62 7.30
N ILE A 329 -13.49 15.72 6.27
CA ILE A 329 -13.84 16.38 4.99
C ILE A 329 -14.98 15.64 4.27
N LEU A 330 -14.98 14.31 4.30
CA LEU A 330 -15.98 13.49 3.63
C LEU A 330 -17.21 13.18 4.49
N GLY A 331 -17.22 13.59 5.77
CA GLY A 331 -18.31 13.32 6.72
C GLY A 331 -18.52 11.83 7.00
N LEU A 332 -17.43 11.07 7.15
CA LEU A 332 -17.48 9.62 7.32
C LEU A 332 -17.65 9.22 8.79
N ASP A 333 -18.31 8.09 8.99
CA ASP A 333 -18.34 7.38 10.26
C ASP A 333 -17.03 6.60 10.46
N ASN A 334 -16.30 6.89 11.55
CA ASN A 334 -15.04 6.23 11.89
C ASN A 334 -15.19 4.70 12.10
N ASN A 335 -16.41 4.21 12.38
CA ASN A 335 -16.68 2.78 12.49
C ASN A 335 -16.71 2.05 11.14
N LYS A 336 -16.67 2.79 10.04
CA LYS A 336 -16.61 2.26 8.67
C LYS A 336 -15.22 2.39 8.04
N ILE A 337 -14.26 2.97 8.76
CA ILE A 337 -12.92 3.26 8.25
C ILE A 337 -11.91 2.32 8.92
N ASN A 338 -11.08 1.63 8.13
CA ASN A 338 -9.94 0.84 8.60
C ASN A 338 -10.30 -0.06 9.80
N VAL A 339 -11.40 -0.80 9.66
CA VAL A 339 -12.01 -1.54 10.78
C VAL A 339 -11.14 -2.69 11.31
N ASN A 340 -10.12 -3.09 10.57
CA ASN A 340 -9.11 -4.06 10.99
C ASN A 340 -7.76 -3.39 11.33
N GLY A 341 -7.73 -2.06 11.51
CA GLY A 341 -6.50 -1.27 11.64
C GLY A 341 -5.92 -0.87 10.29
N GLY A 342 -4.91 -0.01 10.30
CA GLY A 342 -4.31 0.55 9.09
C GLY A 342 -2.80 0.72 9.19
N ALA A 343 -2.22 1.58 8.36
CA ALA A 343 -0.77 1.68 8.21
C ALA A 343 -0.04 2.22 9.46
N VAL A 344 -0.70 2.94 10.35
CA VAL A 344 -0.11 3.36 11.63
C VAL A 344 0.27 2.14 12.46
N SER A 345 -0.56 1.11 12.46
CA SER A 345 -0.37 -0.10 13.26
C SER A 345 0.21 -1.28 12.49
N LEU A 346 -0.04 -1.38 11.19
CA LEU A 346 0.43 -2.48 10.34
C LEU A 346 1.73 -2.16 9.61
N GLY A 347 1.96 -0.87 9.32
CA GLY A 347 3.13 -0.41 8.57
C GLY A 347 2.83 0.08 7.15
N HIS A 348 3.83 0.78 6.56
CA HIS A 348 3.70 1.46 5.27
C HIS A 348 4.86 1.17 4.31
N PRO A 349 5.01 -0.06 3.79
CA PRO A 349 5.93 -0.31 2.69
C PRO A 349 5.42 0.42 1.44
N LEU A 350 6.12 1.49 1.01
CA LEU A 350 5.62 2.51 0.09
C LEU A 350 4.96 1.94 -1.18
N GLY A 351 5.69 1.18 -1.96
CA GLY A 351 5.20 0.62 -3.23
C GLY A 351 4.11 -0.43 -3.08
N CYS A 352 4.04 -1.09 -1.91
CA CYS A 352 3.06 -2.12 -1.59
C CYS A 352 1.72 -1.55 -1.13
N SER A 353 1.73 -0.47 -0.35
CA SER A 353 0.58 -0.04 0.46
C SER A 353 -0.69 0.20 -0.34
N GLY A 354 -0.59 0.72 -1.56
CA GLY A 354 -1.76 0.99 -2.40
C GLY A 354 -2.56 -0.27 -2.77
N VAL A 355 -1.90 -1.40 -2.98
CA VAL A 355 -2.57 -2.68 -3.23
C VAL A 355 -2.89 -3.41 -1.92
N ARG A 356 -2.07 -3.24 -0.87
CA ARG A 356 -2.34 -3.78 0.46
C ARG A 356 -3.72 -3.39 0.96
N ILE A 357 -4.09 -2.10 0.87
CA ILE A 357 -5.40 -1.62 1.33
C ILE A 357 -6.55 -2.19 0.48
N ILE A 358 -6.33 -2.49 -0.81
CA ILE A 358 -7.34 -3.16 -1.64
C ILE A 358 -7.55 -4.60 -1.16
N VAL A 359 -6.48 -5.33 -0.85
CA VAL A 359 -6.53 -6.70 -0.33
C VAL A 359 -7.30 -6.73 0.98
N THR A 360 -6.98 -5.83 1.92
CA THR A 360 -7.67 -5.74 3.20
C THR A 360 -9.15 -5.35 3.02
N LEU A 361 -9.47 -4.38 2.14
CA LEU A 361 -10.85 -3.98 1.87
C LEU A 361 -11.71 -5.14 1.35
N LEU A 362 -11.18 -5.96 0.45
CA LEU A 362 -11.88 -7.17 -0.03
C LEU A 362 -12.26 -8.10 1.12
N ASN A 363 -11.33 -8.33 2.05
CA ASN A 363 -11.58 -9.17 3.23
C ASN A 363 -12.56 -8.51 4.22
N VAL A 364 -12.47 -7.20 4.40
CA VAL A 364 -13.43 -6.43 5.23
C VAL A 364 -14.85 -6.57 4.68
N LEU A 365 -15.04 -6.43 3.37
CA LEU A 365 -16.35 -6.60 2.73
C LEU A 365 -16.89 -8.03 2.92
N GLU A 366 -16.03 -9.06 2.76
CA GLU A 366 -16.41 -10.46 2.99
C GLU A 366 -16.82 -10.73 4.43
N GLN A 367 -15.99 -10.31 5.39
CA GLN A 367 -16.17 -10.51 6.83
C GLN A 367 -17.47 -9.87 7.35
N ASN A 368 -17.85 -8.74 6.78
CA ASN A 368 -19.02 -7.97 7.21
C ASN A 368 -20.25 -8.17 6.29
N LYS A 369 -20.18 -9.08 5.30
CA LYS A 369 -21.25 -9.31 4.31
C LYS A 369 -21.69 -8.01 3.63
N ALA A 370 -20.74 -7.11 3.42
CA ALA A 370 -20.92 -5.80 2.80
C ALA A 370 -20.69 -5.87 1.30
N LYS A 371 -21.11 -4.85 0.56
CA LYS A 371 -21.14 -4.88 -0.90
C LYS A 371 -20.19 -3.88 -1.53
N ILE A 372 -20.24 -2.63 -1.11
CA ILE A 372 -19.47 -1.53 -1.73
C ILE A 372 -18.35 -1.08 -0.81
N GLY A 373 -17.13 -1.10 -1.34
CA GLY A 373 -15.97 -0.58 -0.65
C GLY A 373 -15.24 0.47 -1.45
N ALA A 374 -14.61 1.42 -0.77
CA ALA A 374 -13.74 2.40 -1.39
C ALA A 374 -12.39 2.44 -0.67
N ALA A 375 -11.30 2.35 -1.42
CA ALA A 375 -9.95 2.52 -0.88
C ALA A 375 -9.29 3.76 -1.46
N ALA A 376 -8.51 4.48 -0.66
CA ALA A 376 -7.73 5.61 -1.10
C ALA A 376 -6.39 5.72 -0.40
N ILE A 377 -5.40 6.18 -1.14
CA ILE A 377 -4.04 6.39 -0.66
C ILE A 377 -3.53 7.75 -1.13
N CYS A 378 -3.02 8.53 -0.20
CA CYS A 378 -2.25 9.73 -0.53
C CYS A 378 -0.86 9.36 -1.03
N ASN A 379 -0.20 10.27 -1.73
CA ASN A 379 1.21 10.12 -2.09
C ASN A 379 1.95 11.45 -2.05
N GLY A 380 3.24 11.41 -1.75
CA GLY A 380 4.12 12.57 -1.81
C GLY A 380 3.98 13.32 -3.14
N GLY A 381 4.20 14.65 -3.14
CA GLY A 381 3.94 15.52 -4.28
C GLY A 381 2.48 15.96 -4.43
N GLY A 382 1.65 15.82 -3.38
CA GLY A 382 0.28 16.33 -3.35
C GLY A 382 -0.78 15.42 -3.97
N GLY A 383 -0.43 14.18 -4.34
CA GLY A 383 -1.32 13.28 -5.05
C GLY A 383 -2.14 12.35 -4.18
N ALA A 384 -3.12 11.69 -4.80
CA ALA A 384 -3.81 10.51 -4.28
C ALA A 384 -4.36 9.64 -5.42
N SER A 385 -4.56 8.36 -5.12
CA SER A 385 -5.36 7.45 -5.94
C SER A 385 -6.51 6.88 -5.10
N ALA A 386 -7.65 6.63 -5.73
CA ALA A 386 -8.80 5.97 -5.13
C ALA A 386 -9.39 4.93 -6.07
N ILE A 387 -9.93 3.86 -5.51
CA ILE A 387 -10.62 2.77 -6.21
C ILE A 387 -11.91 2.43 -5.49
N VAL A 388 -12.96 2.14 -6.26
CA VAL A 388 -14.25 1.64 -5.76
C VAL A 388 -14.43 0.22 -6.25
N ILE A 389 -14.67 -0.69 -5.31
CA ILE A 389 -14.91 -2.10 -5.60
C ILE A 389 -16.32 -2.49 -5.14
N GLU A 390 -16.92 -3.41 -5.86
CA GLU A 390 -18.19 -4.02 -5.49
C GLU A 390 -18.01 -5.53 -5.37
N LYS A 391 -18.32 -6.09 -4.21
CA LYS A 391 -18.27 -7.53 -3.99
C LYS A 391 -19.12 -8.28 -5.01
N TYR A 392 -18.58 -9.37 -5.52
CA TYR A 392 -19.25 -10.21 -6.51
C TYR A 392 -20.38 -11.04 -5.90
#